data_079e62f6b7b3510d700627569763d3b5
#
_entry.id   079e62f6b7b3510d700627569763d3b5
#
_cell.length_a   1.000
_cell.length_b   1.000
_cell.length_c   1.000
_cell.angle_alpha   90.00
_cell.angle_beta   90.00
_cell.angle_gamma   90.00
#
_symmetry.space_group_name_H-M   'P 1'
#
loop_
_entity.id
_entity.type
_entity.pdbx_description
1 polymer ?
#
loop_
_entity_poly.entity_id
_entity_poly.type
_entity_poly.pdbx_seq_one_letter_code
_entity_poly.pdbx_strand_id
1 'polypeptide(L)'
;EERLRGLLDIPVLHDDQHGTAVVVAAALMNACEVAGKQPEDIAITICGAGSAAVSTARMLNSMGIDKKHIVMVDSKGVINTQRTDLNSIKSEFATERRIGTLQEAMNGADAFIGLSRGNLLEEKEIMAMKERPVIFALANPTPEISYSRAKSIRPDAIVATGRSDAPNQ
;
A
#
# COMPACT_ATOMS: atom_id res chain seq x y z
N GLU A 1 4.25 -19.29 9.02
CA GLU A 1 3.07 -19.26 9.88
C GLU A 1 2.21 -20.49 9.69
N GLU A 2 1.67 -20.77 8.49
CA GLU A 2 0.75 -21.89 8.20
C GLU A 2 1.27 -23.25 8.73
N ARG A 3 2.56 -23.54 8.50
CA ARG A 3 3.17 -24.79 9.00
C ARG A 3 3.14 -24.89 10.53
N LEU A 4 3.39 -23.79 11.25
CA LEU A 4 3.34 -23.78 12.71
C LEU A 4 1.91 -23.88 13.24
N ARG A 5 0.96 -23.25 12.58
CA ARG A 5 -0.47 -23.37 12.92
C ARG A 5 -0.97 -24.81 12.83
N GLY A 6 -0.46 -25.59 11.87
CA GLY A 6 -0.80 -27.02 11.74
C GLY A 6 -0.07 -27.95 12.70
N LEU A 7 0.98 -27.49 13.38
CA LEU A 7 1.81 -28.30 14.27
C LEU A 7 1.61 -27.99 15.74
N LEU A 8 1.11 -26.81 16.09
CA LEU A 8 1.04 -26.34 17.47
C LEU A 8 -0.43 -26.14 17.88
N ASP A 9 -0.73 -26.51 19.11
CA ASP A 9 -2.05 -26.31 19.75
C ASP A 9 -2.09 -25.00 20.57
N ILE A 10 -1.52 -23.94 19.98
CA ILE A 10 -1.52 -22.57 20.51
C ILE A 10 -1.82 -21.58 19.38
N PRO A 11 -2.34 -20.38 19.67
CA PRO A 11 -2.47 -19.32 18.67
C PRO A 11 -1.09 -18.95 18.07
N VAL A 12 -1.01 -18.90 16.76
CA VAL A 12 0.20 -18.48 16.01
C VAL A 12 -0.16 -17.29 15.14
N LEU A 13 0.50 -16.16 15.39
CA LEU A 13 0.34 -14.90 14.65
C LEU A 13 1.70 -14.37 14.24
N HIS A 14 1.80 -13.89 13.01
CA HIS A 14 2.96 -13.14 12.51
C HIS A 14 2.59 -11.66 12.42
N ASP A 15 3.10 -10.84 13.34
CA ASP A 15 2.72 -9.44 13.48
C ASP A 15 3.09 -8.59 12.24
N ASP A 16 4.31 -8.76 11.71
CA ASP A 16 4.74 -8.06 10.48
C ASP A 16 3.82 -8.33 9.27
N GLN A 17 3.06 -9.41 9.33
CA GLN A 17 2.09 -9.78 8.30
C GLN A 17 0.70 -9.24 8.63
N HIS A 18 0.15 -9.60 9.78
CA HIS A 18 -1.25 -9.35 10.13
C HIS A 18 -1.42 -8.02 10.87
N GLY A 19 -0.52 -7.66 11.78
CA GLY A 19 -0.59 -6.40 12.53
C GLY A 19 -0.48 -5.19 11.60
N THR A 20 0.48 -5.21 10.69
CA THR A 20 0.63 -4.17 9.66
C THR A 20 -0.64 -4.03 8.82
N ALA A 21 -1.23 -5.13 8.37
CA ALA A 21 -2.46 -5.09 7.55
C ALA A 21 -3.63 -4.46 8.31
N VAL A 22 -3.83 -4.81 9.58
CA VAL A 22 -4.90 -4.25 10.43
C VAL A 22 -4.71 -2.75 10.65
N VAL A 23 -3.50 -2.33 11.00
CA VAL A 23 -3.20 -0.90 11.26
C VAL A 23 -3.37 -0.07 9.98
N VAL A 24 -2.85 -0.55 8.85
CA VAL A 24 -2.99 0.13 7.55
C VAL A 24 -4.45 0.23 7.13
N ALA A 25 -5.23 -0.83 7.29
CA ALA A 25 -6.65 -0.82 6.97
C ALA A 25 -7.41 0.20 7.82
N ALA A 26 -7.21 0.20 9.15
CA ALA A 26 -7.84 1.15 10.06
C ALA A 26 -7.44 2.60 9.73
N ALA A 27 -6.15 2.85 9.48
CA ALA A 27 -5.65 4.17 9.10
C ALA A 27 -6.24 4.64 7.76
N LEU A 28 -6.37 3.73 6.77
CA LEU A 28 -6.94 4.07 5.47
C LEU A 28 -8.41 4.46 5.57
N MET A 29 -9.21 3.75 6.37
CA MET A 29 -10.62 4.10 6.60
C MET A 29 -10.76 5.50 7.18
N ASN A 30 -9.98 5.82 8.23
CA ASN A 30 -9.97 7.15 8.84
C ASN A 30 -9.45 8.23 7.85
N ALA A 31 -8.42 7.92 7.07
CA ALA A 31 -7.90 8.85 6.07
C ALA A 31 -8.92 9.12 4.95
N CYS A 32 -9.70 8.14 4.54
CA CYS A 32 -10.80 8.32 3.59
C CYS A 32 -11.88 9.26 4.14
N GLU A 33 -12.28 9.09 5.40
CA GLU A 33 -13.24 9.99 6.06
C GLU A 33 -12.71 11.43 6.09
N VAL A 34 -11.47 11.64 6.54
CA VAL A 34 -10.82 12.96 6.54
C VAL A 34 -10.70 13.53 5.14
N ALA A 35 -10.38 12.70 4.13
CA ALA A 35 -10.26 13.13 2.74
C ALA A 35 -11.62 13.35 2.05
N GLY A 36 -12.73 12.92 2.64
CA GLY A 36 -14.05 12.95 2.02
C GLY A 36 -14.18 11.98 0.85
N LYS A 37 -13.51 10.81 0.95
CA LYS A 37 -13.49 9.76 -0.08
C LYS A 37 -14.26 8.53 0.41
N GLN A 38 -14.90 7.82 -0.51
CA GLN A 38 -15.54 6.54 -0.20
C GLN A 38 -14.50 5.42 -0.37
N PRO A 39 -14.27 4.57 0.63
CA PRO A 39 -13.24 3.53 0.57
C PRO A 39 -13.39 2.56 -0.61
N GLU A 40 -14.63 2.25 -1.00
CA GLU A 40 -14.95 1.36 -2.12
C GLU A 40 -14.58 1.92 -3.50
N ASP A 41 -14.45 3.25 -3.62
CA ASP A 41 -14.24 3.95 -4.90
C ASP A 41 -12.78 4.40 -5.11
N ILE A 42 -11.93 4.27 -4.09
CA ILE A 42 -10.55 4.76 -4.17
C ILE A 42 -9.65 3.85 -4.99
N ALA A 43 -8.78 4.45 -5.80
CA ALA A 43 -7.69 3.74 -6.48
C ALA A 43 -6.45 3.69 -5.56
N ILE A 44 -5.96 2.50 -5.29
CA ILE A 44 -4.86 2.24 -4.34
C ILE A 44 -3.65 1.70 -5.07
N THR A 45 -2.49 2.29 -4.84
CA THR A 45 -1.20 1.73 -5.24
C THR A 45 -0.46 1.19 -4.00
N ILE A 46 -0.17 -0.11 -3.98
CA ILE A 46 0.64 -0.75 -2.93
C ILE A 46 2.04 -1.02 -3.49
N CYS A 47 3.05 -0.39 -2.93
CA CYS A 47 4.43 -0.62 -3.30
C CYS A 47 5.09 -1.60 -2.33
N GLY A 48 5.37 -2.79 -2.84
CA GLY A 48 5.80 -3.99 -2.15
C GLY A 48 4.96 -5.19 -2.56
N ALA A 49 5.53 -6.38 -2.47
CA ALA A 49 4.85 -7.65 -2.73
C ALA A 49 5.30 -8.75 -1.76
N GLY A 50 5.77 -8.34 -0.60
CA GLY A 50 6.07 -9.20 0.54
C GLY A 50 4.81 -9.55 1.35
N SER A 51 5.00 -10.28 2.45
CA SER A 51 3.89 -10.75 3.31
C SER A 51 2.99 -9.62 3.79
N ALA A 52 3.55 -8.51 4.29
CA ALA A 52 2.80 -7.35 4.75
C ALA A 52 1.93 -6.75 3.64
N ALA A 53 2.49 -6.54 2.44
CA ALA A 53 1.77 -5.95 1.31
C ALA A 53 0.61 -6.84 0.83
N VAL A 54 0.85 -8.15 0.71
CA VAL A 54 -0.19 -9.11 0.32
C VAL A 54 -1.29 -9.19 1.38
N SER A 55 -0.93 -9.25 2.67
CA SER A 55 -1.92 -9.29 3.75
C SER A 55 -2.73 -7.99 3.82
N THR A 56 -2.10 -6.84 3.58
CA THR A 56 -2.79 -5.55 3.47
C THR A 56 -3.79 -5.57 2.31
N ALA A 57 -3.37 -6.00 1.13
CA ALA A 57 -4.27 -6.08 -0.04
C ALA A 57 -5.46 -7.03 0.20
N ARG A 58 -5.22 -8.18 0.84
CA ARG A 58 -6.28 -9.13 1.24
C ARG A 58 -7.24 -8.54 2.26
N MET A 59 -6.70 -7.85 3.28
CA MET A 59 -7.51 -7.18 4.31
C MET A 59 -8.41 -6.13 3.67
N LEU A 60 -7.87 -5.24 2.84
CA LEU A 60 -8.63 -4.21 2.14
C LEU A 60 -9.72 -4.81 1.25
N ASN A 61 -9.40 -5.89 0.53
CA ASN A 61 -10.39 -6.59 -0.27
C ASN A 61 -11.50 -7.22 0.57
N SER A 62 -11.18 -7.81 1.73
CA SER A 62 -12.18 -8.37 2.65
C SER A 62 -13.10 -7.31 3.26
N MET A 63 -12.66 -6.05 3.30
CA MET A 63 -13.44 -4.90 3.77
C MET A 63 -14.28 -4.25 2.67
N GLY A 64 -14.30 -4.81 1.47
CA GLY A 64 -15.16 -4.37 0.36
C GLY A 64 -14.47 -3.57 -0.74
N ILE A 65 -13.16 -3.30 -0.63
CA ILE A 65 -12.40 -2.65 -1.70
C ILE A 65 -12.13 -3.68 -2.81
N ASP A 66 -12.68 -3.45 -4.00
CA ASP A 66 -12.51 -4.36 -5.14
C ASP A 66 -11.03 -4.46 -5.55
N LYS A 67 -10.56 -5.67 -5.83
CA LYS A 67 -9.19 -5.93 -6.30
C LYS A 67 -8.80 -5.12 -7.53
N LYS A 68 -9.74 -4.79 -8.42
CA LYS A 68 -9.50 -3.93 -9.60
C LYS A 68 -9.03 -2.52 -9.24
N HIS A 69 -9.34 -2.06 -8.03
CA HIS A 69 -8.91 -0.76 -7.51
C HIS A 69 -7.53 -0.82 -6.85
N ILE A 70 -6.97 -2.01 -6.64
CA ILE A 70 -5.66 -2.21 -6.01
C ILE A 70 -4.63 -2.57 -7.08
N VAL A 71 -3.62 -1.73 -7.23
CA VAL A 71 -2.46 -1.99 -8.09
C VAL A 71 -1.25 -2.25 -7.20
N MET A 72 -0.65 -3.43 -7.33
CA MET A 72 0.57 -3.77 -6.61
C MET A 72 1.81 -3.59 -7.50
N VAL A 73 2.90 -3.10 -6.89
CA VAL A 73 4.18 -2.86 -7.56
C VAL A 73 5.29 -3.57 -6.79
N ASP A 74 6.10 -4.37 -7.46
CA ASP A 74 7.30 -4.98 -6.89
C ASP A 74 8.60 -4.38 -7.49
N SER A 75 9.76 -4.97 -7.19
CA SER A 75 11.06 -4.51 -7.69
C SER A 75 11.22 -4.56 -9.22
N LYS A 76 10.32 -5.25 -9.92
CA LYS A 76 10.31 -5.37 -11.38
C LYS A 76 9.23 -4.50 -12.04
N GLY A 77 8.45 -3.76 -11.25
CA GLY A 77 7.37 -2.90 -11.70
C GLY A 77 5.98 -3.39 -11.32
N VAL A 78 4.96 -2.96 -12.03
CA VAL A 78 3.57 -3.31 -11.75
C VAL A 78 3.35 -4.82 -11.91
N ILE A 79 2.64 -5.40 -10.95
CA ILE A 79 2.19 -6.79 -11.01
C ILE A 79 0.95 -6.82 -11.90
N ASN A 80 1.12 -7.18 -13.17
CA ASN A 80 0.07 -7.27 -14.16
C ASN A 80 -0.01 -8.66 -14.80
N THR A 81 -1.13 -8.97 -15.43
CA THR A 81 -1.41 -10.29 -16.04
C THR A 81 -0.50 -10.67 -17.22
N GLN A 82 0.28 -9.73 -17.76
CA GLN A 82 1.21 -9.98 -18.85
C GLN A 82 2.58 -10.50 -18.36
N ARG A 83 2.84 -10.42 -17.08
CA ARG A 83 4.09 -10.91 -16.48
C ARG A 83 4.06 -12.44 -16.35
N THR A 84 5.16 -13.06 -16.75
CA THR A 84 5.35 -14.52 -16.72
C THR A 84 6.13 -15.01 -15.50
N ASP A 85 6.65 -14.09 -14.68
CA ASP A 85 7.50 -14.37 -13.53
C ASP A 85 6.76 -14.33 -12.19
N LEU A 86 5.43 -14.29 -12.21
CA LEU A 86 4.61 -14.22 -11.02
C LEU A 86 4.45 -15.60 -10.36
N ASN A 87 4.63 -15.65 -9.05
CA ASN A 87 4.17 -16.78 -8.25
C ASN A 87 2.66 -16.69 -7.97
N SER A 88 2.08 -17.76 -7.42
CA SER A 88 0.63 -17.84 -7.13
C SER A 88 0.12 -16.69 -6.25
N ILE A 89 0.92 -16.26 -5.28
CA ILE A 89 0.56 -15.17 -4.35
C ILE A 89 0.48 -13.83 -5.09
N LYS A 90 1.48 -13.51 -5.91
CA LYS A 90 1.48 -12.28 -6.71
C LYS A 90 0.40 -12.28 -7.78
N SER A 91 0.15 -13.44 -8.41
CA SER A 91 -0.90 -13.59 -9.43
C SER A 91 -2.30 -13.27 -8.89
N GLU A 92 -2.54 -13.42 -7.58
CA GLU A 92 -3.81 -13.09 -6.95
C GLU A 92 -4.22 -11.62 -7.14
N PHE A 93 -3.23 -10.73 -7.24
CA PHE A 93 -3.42 -9.27 -7.38
C PHE A 93 -2.87 -8.73 -8.71
N ALA A 94 -2.66 -9.59 -9.70
CA ALA A 94 -2.22 -9.14 -11.01
C ALA A 94 -3.32 -8.34 -11.71
N THR A 95 -3.04 -7.05 -11.97
CA THR A 95 -3.99 -6.17 -12.66
C THR A 95 -4.02 -6.46 -14.17
N GLU A 96 -5.19 -6.29 -14.80
CA GLU A 96 -5.35 -6.32 -16.25
C GLU A 96 -4.92 -5.01 -16.94
N ARG A 97 -4.67 -3.96 -16.17
CA ARG A 97 -4.20 -2.67 -16.70
C ARG A 97 -2.84 -2.83 -17.37
N ARG A 98 -2.69 -2.24 -18.55
CA ARG A 98 -1.43 -2.25 -19.32
C ARG A 98 -0.49 -1.15 -18.86
N ILE A 99 -0.04 -1.23 -17.63
CA ILE A 99 0.90 -0.33 -16.98
C ILE A 99 2.07 -1.14 -16.41
N GLY A 100 3.27 -0.59 -16.40
CA GLY A 100 4.48 -1.31 -15.99
C GLY A 100 5.27 -0.65 -14.87
N THR A 101 5.13 0.66 -14.68
CA THR A 101 5.94 1.45 -13.76
C THR A 101 5.17 1.95 -12.55
N LEU A 102 5.89 2.28 -11.47
CA LEU A 102 5.30 2.92 -10.29
C LEU A 102 4.62 4.25 -10.67
N GLN A 103 5.25 5.04 -11.52
CA GLN A 103 4.70 6.32 -11.96
C GLN A 103 3.33 6.15 -12.66
N GLU A 104 3.20 5.15 -13.53
CA GLU A 104 1.93 4.85 -14.17
C GLU A 104 0.87 4.36 -13.17
N ALA A 105 1.27 3.57 -12.16
CA ALA A 105 0.39 3.12 -11.10
C ALA A 105 -0.09 4.27 -10.21
N MET A 106 0.76 5.27 -9.97
CA MET A 106 0.45 6.45 -9.17
C MET A 106 -0.44 7.46 -9.88
N ASN A 107 -0.48 7.41 -11.22
CA ASN A 107 -1.31 8.34 -11.98
C ASN A 107 -2.81 8.13 -11.73
N GLY A 108 -3.42 9.12 -11.10
CA GLY A 108 -4.82 9.07 -10.70
C GLY A 108 -5.10 8.16 -9.49
N ALA A 109 -4.08 7.74 -8.73
CA ALA A 109 -4.29 7.04 -7.47
C ALA A 109 -4.80 7.99 -6.38
N ASP A 110 -5.69 7.49 -5.53
CA ASP A 110 -6.20 8.17 -4.34
C ASP A 110 -5.30 7.90 -3.13
N ALA A 111 -4.73 6.68 -3.05
CA ALA A 111 -3.90 6.26 -1.95
C ALA A 111 -2.63 5.54 -2.43
N PHE A 112 -1.52 5.81 -1.75
CA PHE A 112 -0.27 5.07 -1.83
C PHE A 112 0.02 4.39 -0.49
N ILE A 113 0.35 3.11 -0.53
CA ILE A 113 0.76 2.32 0.63
C ILE A 113 2.13 1.73 0.34
N GLY A 114 3.16 2.28 0.97
CA GLY A 114 4.55 1.86 0.84
C GLY A 114 4.91 0.81 1.89
N LEU A 115 5.28 -0.37 1.43
CA LEU A 115 5.69 -1.52 2.23
C LEU A 115 6.94 -2.17 1.63
N SER A 116 7.90 -1.36 1.16
CA SER A 116 9.06 -1.85 0.42
C SER A 116 10.38 -1.28 0.91
N ARG A 117 10.87 -0.20 0.35
CA ARG A 117 12.17 0.41 0.68
C ARG A 117 12.10 1.92 0.74
N GLY A 118 12.97 2.50 1.56
CA GLY A 118 13.05 3.95 1.73
C GLY A 118 13.48 4.71 0.47
N ASN A 119 13.13 6.02 0.46
CA ASN A 119 13.50 6.98 -0.58
C ASN A 119 13.11 6.53 -2.01
N LEU A 120 11.91 5.98 -2.15
CA LEU A 120 11.42 5.46 -3.42
C LEU A 120 10.55 6.45 -4.19
N LEU A 121 9.75 7.27 -3.47
CA LEU A 121 8.84 8.22 -4.09
C LEU A 121 9.56 9.53 -4.43
N GLU A 122 9.39 9.96 -5.67
CA GLU A 122 9.80 11.25 -6.17
C GLU A 122 8.59 12.19 -6.29
N GLU A 123 8.85 13.46 -6.57
CA GLU A 123 7.81 14.49 -6.70
C GLU A 123 6.79 14.16 -7.81
N LYS A 124 7.27 13.62 -8.93
CA LYS A 124 6.42 13.29 -10.10
C LYS A 124 5.35 12.26 -9.80
N GLU A 125 5.64 11.22 -8.97
CA GLU A 125 4.68 10.22 -8.55
C GLU A 125 3.58 10.84 -7.67
N ILE A 126 3.98 11.69 -6.73
CA ILE A 126 3.07 12.33 -5.77
C ILE A 126 2.19 13.37 -6.46
N MET A 127 2.75 14.14 -7.39
CA MET A 127 1.99 15.12 -8.17
C MET A 127 0.97 14.49 -9.12
N ALA A 128 1.19 13.24 -9.53
CA ALA A 128 0.28 12.50 -10.41
C ALA A 128 -0.95 11.93 -9.68
N MET A 129 -0.96 11.95 -8.35
CA MET A 129 -2.10 11.48 -7.54
C MET A 129 -3.29 12.46 -7.61
N LYS A 130 -4.48 11.95 -7.32
CA LYS A 130 -5.70 12.76 -7.19
C LYS A 130 -5.59 13.79 -6.05
N GLU A 131 -6.60 14.65 -5.95
CA GLU A 131 -6.72 15.62 -4.86
C GLU A 131 -6.83 14.93 -3.50
N ARG A 132 -6.28 15.58 -2.45
CA ARG A 132 -6.26 15.07 -1.08
C ARG A 132 -5.76 13.61 -1.01
N PRO A 133 -4.55 13.33 -1.55
CA PRO A 133 -4.05 11.97 -1.61
C PRO A 133 -3.69 11.46 -0.22
N VAL A 134 -3.88 10.16 -0.02
CA VAL A 134 -3.42 9.45 1.17
C VAL A 134 -2.06 8.83 0.87
N ILE A 135 -1.03 9.14 1.67
CA ILE A 135 0.33 8.64 1.48
C ILE A 135 0.80 7.96 2.76
N PHE A 136 0.79 6.64 2.77
CA PHE A 136 1.35 5.81 3.84
C PHE A 136 2.72 5.29 3.41
N ALA A 137 3.78 5.94 3.89
CA ALA A 137 5.17 5.61 3.57
C ALA A 137 5.80 4.82 4.73
N LEU A 138 5.58 3.51 4.76
CA LEU A 138 5.77 2.67 5.94
C LEU A 138 7.06 1.84 5.91
N ALA A 139 7.96 2.05 4.94
CA ALA A 139 9.25 1.37 4.89
C ALA A 139 10.09 1.71 6.12
N ASN A 140 10.75 0.70 6.68
CA ASN A 140 11.55 0.83 7.88
C ASN A 140 13.02 0.42 7.60
N PRO A 141 14.04 1.17 8.07
CA PRO A 141 13.98 2.34 8.97
C PRO A 141 13.71 3.67 8.26
N THR A 142 13.84 3.74 6.96
CA THR A 142 13.64 4.97 6.17
C THR A 142 12.35 4.84 5.36
N PRO A 143 11.39 5.78 5.48
CA PRO A 143 10.15 5.75 4.71
C PRO A 143 10.41 5.97 3.20
N GLU A 144 9.47 5.59 2.35
CA GLU A 144 9.52 5.81 0.90
C GLU A 144 9.65 7.29 0.54
N ILE A 145 9.11 8.16 1.39
CA ILE A 145 9.31 9.61 1.40
C ILE A 145 9.15 10.12 2.83
N SER A 146 9.91 11.13 3.23
CA SER A 146 9.73 11.76 4.55
C SER A 146 8.42 12.54 4.63
N TYR A 147 7.83 12.62 5.83
CA TYR A 147 6.62 13.39 6.08
C TYR A 147 6.75 14.83 5.58
N SER A 148 7.83 15.52 5.94
CA SER A 148 8.06 16.92 5.57
C SER A 148 8.14 17.11 4.06
N ARG A 149 8.81 16.20 3.35
CA ARG A 149 8.92 16.28 1.89
C ARG A 149 7.57 16.03 1.22
N ALA A 150 6.82 15.01 1.64
CA ALA A 150 5.48 14.74 1.10
C ALA A 150 4.55 15.95 1.28
N LYS A 151 4.55 16.56 2.46
CA LYS A 151 3.74 17.76 2.76
C LYS A 151 4.22 19.01 2.01
N SER A 152 5.51 19.13 1.70
CA SER A 152 6.01 20.25 0.90
C SER A 152 5.57 20.15 -0.57
N ILE A 153 5.46 18.93 -1.12
CA ILE A 153 4.99 18.68 -2.49
C ILE A 153 3.46 18.81 -2.57
N ARG A 154 2.76 18.17 -1.63
CA ARG A 154 1.29 18.14 -1.59
C ARG A 154 0.81 18.52 -0.17
N PRO A 155 0.60 19.81 0.09
CA PRO A 155 0.08 20.28 1.39
C PRO A 155 -1.27 19.68 1.76
N ASP A 156 -2.07 19.30 0.76
CA ASP A 156 -3.38 18.67 0.90
C ASP A 156 -3.32 17.16 1.25
N ALA A 157 -2.13 16.53 1.12
CA ALA A 157 -1.99 15.09 1.38
C ALA A 157 -2.18 14.73 2.85
N ILE A 158 -2.79 13.56 3.09
CA ILE A 158 -2.81 12.90 4.39
C ILE A 158 -1.62 11.95 4.42
N VAL A 159 -0.65 12.18 5.30
CA VAL A 159 0.62 11.45 5.32
C VAL A 159 0.82 10.74 6.65
N ALA A 160 1.15 9.45 6.60
CA ALA A 160 1.62 8.65 7.74
C ALA A 160 2.89 7.90 7.38
N THR A 161 3.78 7.69 8.36
CA THR A 161 5.08 7.03 8.14
C THR A 161 5.29 5.80 9.03
N GLY A 162 4.33 5.45 9.87
CA GLY A 162 4.49 4.37 10.84
C GLY A 162 5.53 4.66 11.93
N ARG A 163 5.90 5.92 12.12
CA ARG A 163 6.97 6.34 13.04
C ARG A 163 6.43 7.28 14.12
N SER A 164 6.85 7.04 15.36
CA SER A 164 6.44 7.84 16.51
C SER A 164 7.03 9.26 16.52
N ASP A 165 8.03 9.54 15.67
CA ASP A 165 8.63 10.87 15.50
C ASP A 165 7.94 11.72 14.40
N ALA A 166 6.86 11.21 13.80
CA ALA A 166 6.05 11.91 12.82
C ALA A 166 4.63 12.18 13.34
N PRO A 167 3.92 13.19 12.81
CA PRO A 167 2.59 13.58 13.30
C PRO A 167 1.53 12.49 13.22
N ASN A 168 1.54 11.68 12.16
CA ASN A 168 0.68 10.51 12.00
C ASN A 168 1.54 9.25 12.02
N GLN A 169 1.15 8.32 12.84
CA GLN A 169 1.89 7.06 13.04
C GLN A 169 1.30 5.94 12.20
#